data_ae131f9b2c222f591fa0e3238544ea55
#
_entry.id   ae131f9b2c222f591fa0e3238544ea55
#
_cell.length_a   1.000
_cell.length_b   1.000
_cell.length_c   1.000
_cell.angle_alpha   90.00
_cell.angle_beta   90.00
_cell.angle_gamma   90.00
#
_symmetry.space_group_name_H-M   'P 1'
#
loop_
_entity.id
_entity.type
_entity.pdbx_description
1 polymer ?
#
loop_
_entity_poly.entity_id
_entity_poly.type
_entity_poly.pdbx_seq_one_letter_code
_entity_poly.pdbx_strand_id
1 'polypeptide(L)'
;NQSPGSPTAVWAFLHQKGEAMSKIQSSRRTQLFVLGALLGAAVFLLVYGIAPLDVANDAFCRGGYVEKDIQQHYAGWLFYRDSTLRWPLGVSPAVNAPSGVSVAYTDSIPLLAVLCRPLAALCGGTFQYFGWFTFFCFLLQGGFGALLCGLFAAGTAAPLAGALLFAASPILIERAFRHTSLGAQWLVLAALYCYFSLRRQGRYAAPGLFFLNVIAVGIHPYFLPMTYAVTLALLLEYAVQKRQ
;
A
#
# COMPACT_ATOMS: atom_id res chain seq x y z
N ASN A 1 1.71 -53.31 5.48
CA ASN A 1 3.10 -53.08 5.05
C ASN A 1 3.09 -52.75 3.56
N GLN A 2 3.00 -51.45 3.22
CA GLN A 2 3.21 -51.01 1.84
C GLN A 2 4.72 -51.04 1.55
N SER A 3 5.11 -51.67 0.45
CA SER A 3 6.52 -51.69 0.04
C SER A 3 7.01 -50.25 -0.25
N PRO A 4 8.26 -49.89 0.09
CA PRO A 4 8.80 -48.52 -0.07
C PRO A 4 8.78 -47.97 -1.50
N GLY A 5 8.48 -48.77 -2.49
CA GLY A 5 8.47 -48.43 -3.91
C GLY A 5 7.07 -48.43 -4.56
N SER A 6 5.97 -48.51 -3.77
CA SER A 6 4.64 -48.48 -4.38
C SER A 6 4.34 -47.07 -4.96
N PRO A 7 3.65 -46.96 -6.12
CA PRO A 7 3.29 -45.66 -6.70
C PRO A 7 2.58 -44.73 -5.71
N THR A 8 1.77 -45.25 -4.81
CA THR A 8 1.07 -44.54 -3.75
C THR A 8 2.04 -43.96 -2.71
N ALA A 9 3.09 -44.70 -2.31
CA ALA A 9 4.10 -44.20 -1.39
C ALA A 9 4.97 -43.08 -2.01
N VAL A 10 5.32 -43.24 -3.29
CA VAL A 10 6.03 -42.19 -4.05
C VAL A 10 5.18 -40.93 -4.17
N TRP A 11 3.89 -41.03 -4.51
CA TRP A 11 2.98 -39.92 -4.56
C TRP A 11 2.81 -39.20 -3.20
N ALA A 12 2.63 -39.95 -2.13
CA ALA A 12 2.54 -39.42 -0.77
C ALA A 12 3.81 -38.61 -0.38
N PHE A 13 4.98 -39.19 -0.69
CA PHE A 13 6.28 -38.55 -0.42
C PHE A 13 6.45 -37.25 -1.22
N LEU A 14 6.12 -37.24 -2.53
CA LEU A 14 6.20 -36.04 -3.39
C LEU A 14 5.22 -34.98 -2.93
N HIS A 15 4.01 -35.35 -2.55
CA HIS A 15 3.00 -34.41 -2.01
C HIS A 15 3.48 -33.78 -0.69
N GLN A 16 3.97 -34.60 0.25
CA GLN A 16 4.50 -34.13 1.53
C GLN A 16 5.71 -33.19 1.34
N LYS A 17 6.61 -33.49 0.38
CA LYS A 17 7.75 -32.64 0.04
C LYS A 17 7.29 -31.31 -0.58
N GLY A 18 6.27 -31.36 -1.45
CA GLY A 18 5.65 -30.16 -2.05
C GLY A 18 5.02 -29.25 -1.00
N GLU A 19 4.28 -29.82 -0.04
CA GLU A 19 3.69 -29.07 1.07
C GLU A 19 4.76 -28.45 1.99
N ALA A 20 5.81 -29.20 2.33
CA ALA A 20 6.90 -28.68 3.14
C ALA A 20 7.61 -27.50 2.46
N MET A 21 7.92 -27.62 1.16
CA MET A 21 8.51 -26.52 0.38
C MET A 21 7.59 -25.29 0.31
N SER A 22 6.28 -25.51 0.13
CA SER A 22 5.29 -24.42 0.12
C SER A 22 5.25 -23.69 1.48
N LYS A 23 5.28 -24.41 2.60
CA LYS A 23 5.33 -23.85 3.95
C LYS A 23 6.60 -23.03 4.19
N ILE A 24 7.77 -23.58 3.81
CA ILE A 24 9.07 -22.88 3.94
C ILE A 24 9.06 -21.58 3.13
N GLN A 25 8.56 -21.62 1.90
CA GLN A 25 8.49 -20.45 1.04
C GLN A 25 7.48 -19.41 1.55
N SER A 26 6.36 -19.84 2.15
CA SER A 26 5.40 -18.97 2.79
C SER A 26 6.01 -18.28 4.01
N SER A 27 6.68 -19.03 4.88
CA SER A 27 7.37 -18.50 6.07
C SER A 27 8.43 -17.46 5.68
N ARG A 28 9.28 -17.75 4.69
CA ARG A 28 10.29 -16.81 4.20
C ARG A 28 9.66 -15.50 3.70
N ARG A 29 8.55 -15.55 2.97
CA ARG A 29 7.85 -14.34 2.48
C ARG A 29 7.34 -13.49 3.62
N THR A 30 6.67 -14.12 4.58
CA THR A 30 6.18 -13.42 5.78
C THR A 30 7.34 -12.76 6.52
N GLN A 31 8.45 -13.48 6.71
CA GLN A 31 9.64 -12.95 7.36
C GLN A 31 10.21 -11.74 6.60
N LEU A 32 10.38 -11.82 5.28
CA LEU A 32 10.89 -10.71 4.46
C LEU A 32 9.97 -9.50 4.52
N PHE A 33 8.64 -9.72 4.42
CA PHE A 33 7.69 -8.64 4.53
C PHE A 33 7.76 -7.94 5.89
N VAL A 34 7.73 -8.69 6.97
CA VAL A 34 7.77 -8.13 8.34
C VAL A 34 9.06 -7.38 8.58
N LEU A 35 10.22 -7.96 8.24
CA LEU A 35 11.50 -7.29 8.43
C LEU A 35 11.63 -6.04 7.56
N GLY A 36 11.18 -6.09 6.30
CA GLY A 36 11.13 -4.94 5.41
C GLY A 36 10.19 -3.85 5.93
N ALA A 37 9.03 -4.23 6.44
CA ALA A 37 8.06 -3.31 7.05
C ALA A 37 8.62 -2.63 8.30
N LEU A 38 9.33 -3.37 9.15
CA LEU A 38 10.02 -2.79 10.31
C LEU A 38 11.12 -1.81 9.91
N LEU A 39 11.88 -2.09 8.84
CA LEU A 39 12.83 -1.12 8.28
C LEU A 39 12.13 0.14 7.78
N GLY A 40 11.01 0.00 7.07
CA GLY A 40 10.21 1.15 6.62
C GLY A 40 9.70 1.98 7.79
N ALA A 41 9.15 1.33 8.83
CA ALA A 41 8.73 2.00 10.06
C ALA A 41 9.90 2.72 10.75
N ALA A 42 11.07 2.09 10.82
CA ALA A 42 12.27 2.71 11.38
C ALA A 42 12.71 3.96 10.59
N VAL A 43 12.69 3.91 9.26
CA VAL A 43 12.99 5.08 8.42
C VAL A 43 12.01 6.21 8.69
N PHE A 44 10.69 5.93 8.76
CA PHE A 44 9.70 6.94 9.11
C PHE A 44 10.00 7.59 10.46
N LEU A 45 10.24 6.77 11.50
CA LEU A 45 10.50 7.28 12.85
C LEU A 45 11.81 8.07 12.94
N LEU A 46 12.84 7.68 12.19
CA LEU A 46 14.11 8.41 12.14
C LEU A 46 13.98 9.77 11.45
N VAL A 47 13.13 9.86 10.41
CA VAL A 47 12.99 11.10 9.61
C VAL A 47 11.98 12.06 10.24
N TYR A 48 10.85 11.55 10.75
CA TYR A 48 9.72 12.38 11.18
C TYR A 48 9.42 12.30 12.70
N GLY A 49 9.99 11.32 13.39
CA GLY A 49 9.66 11.06 14.78
C GLY A 49 8.25 10.50 14.98
N ILE A 50 7.76 10.56 16.22
CA ILE A 50 6.44 10.04 16.61
C ILE A 50 5.33 11.09 16.54
N ALA A 51 5.67 12.38 16.50
CA ALA A 51 4.72 13.48 16.60
C ALA A 51 3.59 13.43 15.55
N PRO A 52 3.83 13.03 14.28
CA PRO A 52 2.74 12.89 13.30
C PRO A 52 1.74 11.77 13.61
N LEU A 53 2.08 10.81 14.46
CA LEU A 53 1.20 9.69 14.85
C LEU A 53 0.16 10.08 15.90
N ASP A 54 0.33 11.22 16.56
CA ASP A 54 -0.72 11.78 17.40
C ASP A 54 -1.83 12.36 16.50
N VAL A 55 -3.00 11.72 16.54
CA VAL A 55 -4.16 12.11 15.73
C VAL A 55 -4.71 13.50 16.09
N ALA A 56 -4.39 14.01 17.27
CA ALA A 56 -4.76 15.35 17.71
C ALA A 56 -3.74 16.42 17.27
N ASN A 57 -2.55 16.01 16.85
CA ASN A 57 -1.51 16.91 16.37
C ASN A 57 -1.69 17.18 14.87
N ASP A 58 -2.21 18.34 14.54
CA ASP A 58 -2.37 18.78 13.14
C ASP A 58 -1.39 19.90 12.72
N ALA A 59 -0.42 20.21 13.58
CA ALA A 59 0.52 21.32 13.34
C ALA A 59 1.26 21.18 11.99
N PHE A 60 1.69 19.96 11.63
CA PHE A 60 2.35 19.70 10.35
C PHE A 60 1.40 19.78 9.13
N CYS A 61 0.07 19.68 9.36
CA CYS A 61 -0.96 19.80 8.33
C CYS A 61 -1.31 21.28 8.06
N ARG A 62 -1.14 22.16 9.06
CA ARG A 62 -1.54 23.59 8.96
C ARG A 62 -0.51 24.46 8.27
N GLY A 63 0.66 23.93 7.97
CA GLY A 63 1.70 24.60 7.22
C GLY A 63 2.85 25.12 8.06
N GLY A 64 4.01 25.13 7.42
CA GLY A 64 5.23 25.80 7.83
C GLY A 64 5.56 26.92 6.82
N TYR A 65 6.79 27.38 6.83
CA TYR A 65 7.28 28.49 5.98
C TYR A 65 7.23 28.23 4.46
N VAL A 66 6.85 27.02 4.01
CA VAL A 66 6.74 26.65 2.60
C VAL A 66 5.34 26.15 2.32
N GLU A 67 4.68 26.69 1.30
CA GLU A 67 3.41 26.19 0.77
C GLU A 67 3.55 24.71 0.43
N LYS A 68 2.66 23.90 1.01
CA LYS A 68 2.61 22.45 0.81
C LYS A 68 1.20 22.04 0.51
N ASP A 69 1.04 21.11 -0.41
CA ASP A 69 -0.26 20.58 -0.81
C ASP A 69 -1.01 19.94 0.38
N ILE A 70 -0.29 19.49 1.43
CA ILE A 70 -0.91 18.94 2.63
C ILE A 70 -1.91 19.88 3.30
N GLN A 71 -1.73 21.20 3.17
CA GLN A 71 -2.70 22.17 3.67
C GLN A 71 -4.05 22.04 2.97
N GLN A 72 -4.02 21.89 1.64
CA GLN A 72 -5.22 21.66 0.82
C GLN A 72 -5.85 20.30 1.18
N HIS A 73 -5.03 19.25 1.33
CA HIS A 73 -5.50 17.92 1.72
C HIS A 73 -6.21 17.96 3.08
N TYR A 74 -5.61 18.66 4.04
CA TYR A 74 -6.17 18.79 5.38
C TYR A 74 -7.41 19.67 5.41
N ALA A 75 -7.41 20.79 4.69
CA ALA A 75 -8.61 21.63 4.55
C ALA A 75 -9.78 20.85 3.93
N GLY A 76 -9.55 20.10 2.87
CA GLY A 76 -10.56 19.23 2.25
C GLY A 76 -11.12 18.21 3.23
N TRP A 77 -10.26 17.60 4.07
CA TRP A 77 -10.68 16.72 5.15
C TRP A 77 -11.56 17.44 6.18
N LEU A 78 -11.16 18.61 6.67
CA LEU A 78 -11.93 19.38 7.64
C LEU A 78 -13.32 19.74 7.10
N PHE A 79 -13.41 20.25 5.89
CA PHE A 79 -14.69 20.56 5.26
C PHE A 79 -15.58 19.32 5.10
N TYR A 80 -15.01 18.18 4.73
CA TYR A 80 -15.77 16.93 4.61
C TYR A 80 -16.19 16.39 5.97
N ARG A 81 -15.30 16.40 6.95
CA ARG A 81 -15.55 15.92 8.33
C ARG A 81 -16.71 16.64 8.97
N ASP A 82 -16.72 17.99 8.85
CA ASP A 82 -17.64 18.87 9.58
C ASP A 82 -18.93 19.16 8.80
N SER A 83 -19.03 18.72 7.55
CA SER A 83 -20.22 18.89 6.74
C SER A 83 -21.30 17.82 7.02
N THR A 84 -22.55 18.07 6.55
CA THR A 84 -23.59 17.04 6.57
C THR A 84 -23.25 15.88 5.64
N LEU A 85 -23.50 14.64 6.09
CA LEU A 85 -23.31 13.46 5.25
C LEU A 85 -24.36 13.44 4.14
N ARG A 86 -23.90 13.30 2.89
CA ARG A 86 -24.78 13.14 1.72
C ARG A 86 -24.22 12.11 0.75
N TRP A 87 -25.07 11.62 -0.12
CA TRP A 87 -24.66 10.77 -1.24
C TRP A 87 -24.34 11.64 -2.47
N PRO A 88 -23.29 11.32 -3.27
CA PRO A 88 -22.32 10.23 -3.04
C PRO A 88 -21.37 10.52 -1.87
N LEU A 89 -20.89 9.43 -1.20
CA LEU A 89 -19.93 9.56 -0.11
C LEU A 89 -18.64 10.27 -0.58
N GLY A 90 -18.04 11.04 0.33
CA GLY A 90 -16.83 11.80 0.02
C GLY A 90 -17.10 13.19 -0.55
N VAL A 91 -18.36 13.60 -0.73
CA VAL A 91 -18.72 14.96 -1.17
C VAL A 91 -18.96 15.86 0.04
N SER A 92 -18.25 16.99 0.11
CA SER A 92 -18.52 18.06 1.06
C SER A 92 -19.42 19.12 0.42
N PRO A 93 -20.63 19.33 0.93
CA PRO A 93 -21.52 20.40 0.46
C PRO A 93 -21.09 21.81 0.93
N ALA A 94 -20.17 21.89 1.88
CA ALA A 94 -19.67 23.15 2.42
C ALA A 94 -18.72 23.89 1.45
N VAL A 95 -18.20 23.19 0.45
CA VAL A 95 -17.30 23.74 -0.56
C VAL A 95 -18.03 23.77 -1.90
N ASN A 96 -17.99 24.90 -2.60
CA ASN A 96 -18.64 25.11 -3.91
C ASN A 96 -20.16 24.79 -3.90
N ALA A 97 -20.89 25.39 -2.94
CA ALA A 97 -22.34 25.24 -2.87
C ALA A 97 -23.05 25.76 -4.14
N PRO A 98 -24.16 25.14 -4.58
CA PRO A 98 -24.84 24.00 -4.00
C PRO A 98 -24.29 22.61 -4.39
N SER A 99 -23.39 22.53 -5.38
CA SER A 99 -22.90 21.27 -5.98
C SER A 99 -22.08 20.43 -5.02
N GLY A 100 -21.27 21.08 -4.19
CA GLY A 100 -20.29 20.42 -3.34
C GLY A 100 -19.01 20.06 -4.09
N VAL A 101 -17.98 19.63 -3.35
CA VAL A 101 -16.70 19.14 -3.89
C VAL A 101 -16.36 17.80 -3.25
N SER A 102 -15.93 16.86 -4.07
CA SER A 102 -15.42 15.56 -3.57
C SER A 102 -14.02 15.72 -2.96
N VAL A 103 -13.78 15.01 -1.85
CA VAL A 103 -12.45 14.90 -1.22
C VAL A 103 -11.37 14.34 -2.16
N ALA A 104 -11.75 13.73 -3.28
CA ALA A 104 -10.83 13.32 -4.33
C ALA A 104 -10.16 14.52 -5.02
N TYR A 105 -10.86 15.66 -5.15
CA TYR A 105 -10.30 16.87 -5.75
C TYR A 105 -9.47 17.71 -4.78
N THR A 106 -9.49 17.39 -3.51
CA THR A 106 -8.63 18.00 -2.50
C THR A 106 -7.48 17.08 -2.07
N ASP A 107 -7.32 15.95 -2.74
CA ASP A 107 -6.31 14.91 -2.46
C ASP A 107 -6.28 14.45 -1.00
N SER A 108 -7.45 14.51 -0.33
CA SER A 108 -7.61 14.15 1.08
C SER A 108 -7.70 12.63 1.30
N ILE A 109 -7.13 11.83 0.39
CA ILE A 109 -7.14 10.36 0.43
C ILE A 109 -8.56 9.84 0.62
N PRO A 110 -9.41 9.85 -0.44
CA PRO A 110 -10.86 9.62 -0.35
C PRO A 110 -11.25 8.40 0.47
N LEU A 111 -10.53 7.29 0.31
CA LEU A 111 -10.78 6.05 1.06
C LEU A 111 -10.68 6.29 2.57
N LEU A 112 -9.60 6.94 3.02
CA LEU A 112 -9.43 7.22 4.45
C LEU A 112 -10.36 8.32 4.94
N ALA A 113 -10.61 9.36 4.16
CA ALA A 113 -11.56 10.40 4.53
C ALA A 113 -12.95 9.80 4.85
N VAL A 114 -13.44 8.89 4.02
CA VAL A 114 -14.74 8.23 4.23
C VAL A 114 -14.69 7.31 5.45
N LEU A 115 -13.64 6.48 5.59
CA LEU A 115 -13.51 5.51 6.69
C LEU A 115 -13.25 6.17 8.04
N CYS A 116 -12.47 7.26 8.07
CA CYS A 116 -12.11 7.95 9.32
C CYS A 116 -13.17 8.95 9.80
N ARG A 117 -14.12 9.32 8.96
CA ARG A 117 -15.16 10.28 9.35
C ARG A 117 -15.95 9.87 10.61
N PRO A 118 -16.46 8.62 10.75
CA PRO A 118 -17.14 8.20 11.97
C PRO A 118 -16.19 8.19 13.18
N LEU A 119 -14.91 7.86 12.99
CA LEU A 119 -13.93 7.88 14.06
C LEU A 119 -13.67 9.30 14.58
N ALA A 120 -13.55 10.27 13.65
CA ALA A 120 -13.39 11.67 14.00
C ALA A 120 -14.57 12.20 14.82
N ALA A 121 -15.79 11.79 14.52
CA ALA A 121 -16.99 12.14 15.29
C ALA A 121 -16.95 11.60 16.73
N LEU A 122 -16.32 10.43 16.94
CA LEU A 122 -16.17 9.82 18.28
C LEU A 122 -15.03 10.45 19.07
N CYS A 123 -13.93 10.84 18.42
CA CYS A 123 -12.75 11.41 19.09
C CYS A 123 -12.97 12.86 19.54
N GLY A 124 -13.84 13.61 18.88
CA GLY A 124 -14.01 15.04 19.11
C GLY A 124 -12.78 15.87 18.78
N GLY A 125 -12.93 17.20 18.72
CA GLY A 125 -11.79 18.11 18.54
C GLY A 125 -11.03 17.92 17.24
N THR A 126 -9.71 18.08 17.30
CA THR A 126 -8.81 17.92 16.17
C THR A 126 -8.55 16.43 15.92
N PHE A 127 -8.79 15.98 14.71
CA PHE A 127 -8.49 14.62 14.27
C PHE A 127 -7.88 14.62 12.87
N GLN A 128 -6.70 14.02 12.73
CA GLN A 128 -6.03 13.81 11.47
C GLN A 128 -5.59 12.34 11.32
N TYR A 129 -5.61 11.82 10.11
CA TYR A 129 -5.14 10.47 9.76
C TYR A 129 -3.88 10.48 8.89
N PHE A 130 -3.42 11.65 8.47
CA PHE A 130 -2.32 11.80 7.51
C PHE A 130 -1.00 11.23 8.05
N GLY A 131 -0.75 11.39 9.34
CA GLY A 131 0.43 10.82 9.98
C GLY A 131 0.46 9.30 9.93
N TRP A 132 -0.65 8.65 10.30
CA TRP A 132 -0.79 7.19 10.22
C TRP A 132 -0.75 6.68 8.79
N PHE A 133 -1.41 7.38 7.86
CA PHE A 133 -1.33 7.02 6.44
C PHE A 133 0.11 7.02 5.94
N THR A 134 0.86 8.08 6.23
CA THR A 134 2.27 8.19 5.85
C THR A 134 3.10 7.08 6.48
N PHE A 135 2.91 6.83 7.78
CA PHE A 135 3.58 5.72 8.48
C PHE A 135 3.33 4.38 7.79
N PHE A 136 2.07 4.07 7.45
CA PHE A 136 1.75 2.85 6.72
C PHE A 136 2.33 2.83 5.30
N CYS A 137 2.45 3.98 4.64
CA CYS A 137 3.13 4.05 3.34
C CYS A 137 4.61 3.61 3.46
N PHE A 138 5.34 4.08 4.47
CA PHE A 138 6.72 3.66 4.71
C PHE A 138 6.84 2.17 5.07
N LEU A 139 5.96 1.70 5.95
CA LEU A 139 5.90 0.30 6.37
C LEU A 139 5.65 -0.63 5.16
N LEU A 140 4.65 -0.32 4.35
CA LEU A 140 4.29 -1.11 3.16
C LEU A 140 5.34 -0.99 2.05
N GLN A 141 5.96 0.17 1.90
CA GLN A 141 7.06 0.38 0.96
C GLN A 141 8.24 -0.52 1.26
N GLY A 142 8.67 -0.59 2.52
CA GLY A 142 9.72 -1.50 2.96
C GLY A 142 9.32 -2.97 2.82
N GLY A 143 8.10 -3.32 3.25
CA GLY A 143 7.58 -4.68 3.18
C GLY A 143 7.49 -5.21 1.74
N PHE A 144 6.84 -4.48 0.83
CA PHE A 144 6.74 -4.88 -0.58
C PHE A 144 8.08 -4.76 -1.31
N GLY A 145 8.95 -3.81 -0.93
CA GLY A 145 10.32 -3.72 -1.43
C GLY A 145 11.12 -4.99 -1.12
N ALA A 146 11.06 -5.47 0.14
CA ALA A 146 11.70 -6.73 0.53
C ALA A 146 11.14 -7.94 -0.22
N LEU A 147 9.81 -8.01 -0.36
CA LEU A 147 9.16 -9.10 -1.10
C LEU A 147 9.56 -9.12 -2.57
N LEU A 148 9.55 -7.96 -3.23
CA LEU A 148 9.91 -7.84 -4.64
C LEU A 148 11.37 -8.24 -4.86
N CYS A 149 12.30 -7.69 -4.10
CA CYS A 149 13.72 -8.06 -4.18
C CYS A 149 13.95 -9.53 -3.83
N GLY A 150 13.19 -10.08 -2.88
CA GLY A 150 13.24 -11.49 -2.47
C GLY A 150 12.82 -12.49 -3.55
N LEU A 151 12.18 -12.04 -4.64
CA LEU A 151 11.92 -12.88 -5.82
C LEU A 151 13.19 -13.08 -6.67
N PHE A 152 14.15 -12.17 -6.58
CA PHE A 152 15.33 -12.13 -7.45
C PHE A 152 16.64 -12.49 -6.72
N ALA A 153 16.64 -12.43 -5.38
CA ALA A 153 17.80 -12.68 -4.57
C ALA A 153 17.56 -13.78 -3.53
N ALA A 154 18.56 -14.62 -3.32
CA ALA A 154 18.57 -15.60 -2.22
C ALA A 154 18.93 -14.91 -0.89
N GLY A 155 18.64 -15.59 0.23
CA GLY A 155 18.92 -15.07 1.57
C GLY A 155 18.03 -13.87 1.96
N THR A 156 18.48 -13.10 2.94
CA THR A 156 17.73 -11.98 3.52
C THR A 156 18.42 -10.62 3.31
N ALA A 157 19.74 -10.58 3.23
CA ALA A 157 20.52 -9.35 3.19
C ALA A 157 20.18 -8.46 1.98
N ALA A 158 20.22 -9.01 0.75
CA ALA A 158 19.91 -8.24 -0.45
C ALA A 158 18.44 -7.78 -0.52
N PRO A 159 17.42 -8.60 -0.19
CA PRO A 159 16.04 -8.12 -0.04
C PRO A 159 15.88 -7.00 0.97
N LEU A 160 16.53 -7.04 2.12
CA LEU A 160 16.44 -6.00 3.14
C LEU A 160 17.19 -4.72 2.73
N ALA A 161 18.32 -4.83 2.05
CA ALA A 161 18.99 -3.68 1.44
C ALA A 161 18.08 -2.99 0.41
N GLY A 162 17.39 -3.77 -0.45
CA GLY A 162 16.38 -3.24 -1.37
C GLY A 162 15.21 -2.56 -0.65
N ALA A 163 14.70 -3.17 0.42
CA ALA A 163 13.65 -2.59 1.26
C ALA A 163 14.07 -1.23 1.82
N LEU A 164 15.29 -1.13 2.33
CA LEU A 164 15.84 0.11 2.86
C LEU A 164 15.97 1.19 1.77
N LEU A 165 16.47 0.84 0.60
CA LEU A 165 16.59 1.78 -0.54
C LEU A 165 15.22 2.30 -0.98
N PHE A 166 14.20 1.45 -1.03
CA PHE A 166 12.84 1.88 -1.35
C PHE A 166 12.22 2.76 -0.26
N ALA A 167 12.37 2.39 1.02
CA ALA A 167 11.81 3.14 2.13
C ALA A 167 12.55 4.48 2.36
N ALA A 168 13.87 4.52 2.16
CA ALA A 168 14.68 5.73 2.26
C ALA A 168 14.75 6.54 0.95
N SER A 169 13.89 6.22 -0.02
CA SER A 169 13.84 6.96 -1.29
C SER A 169 13.58 8.45 -1.05
N PRO A 170 14.41 9.36 -1.61
CA PRO A 170 14.20 10.81 -1.49
C PRO A 170 12.82 11.24 -1.98
N ILE A 171 12.27 10.58 -3.00
CA ILE A 171 10.95 10.88 -3.54
C ILE A 171 9.85 10.53 -2.52
N LEU A 172 9.96 9.39 -1.82
CA LEU A 172 8.99 9.02 -0.79
C LEU A 172 9.05 10.00 0.38
N ILE A 173 10.25 10.33 0.85
CA ILE A 173 10.48 11.29 1.93
C ILE A 173 9.91 12.67 1.53
N GLU A 174 10.20 13.16 0.34
CA GLU A 174 9.69 14.45 -0.13
C GLU A 174 8.16 14.48 -0.23
N ARG A 175 7.53 13.39 -0.67
CA ARG A 175 6.07 13.30 -0.83
C ARG A 175 5.32 13.12 0.48
N ALA A 176 5.94 12.56 1.50
CA ALA A 176 5.30 12.12 2.74
C ALA A 176 4.38 13.17 3.39
N PHE A 177 4.87 14.39 3.59
CA PHE A 177 4.09 15.49 4.17
C PHE A 177 4.08 16.75 3.30
N ARG A 178 4.41 16.60 2.03
CA ARG A 178 4.24 17.65 1.04
C ARG A 178 3.02 17.36 0.17
N HIS A 179 2.97 16.20 -0.46
CA HIS A 179 1.83 15.70 -1.24
C HIS A 179 1.49 14.28 -0.76
N THR A 180 0.89 14.20 0.40
CA THR A 180 0.79 12.98 1.22
C THR A 180 0.13 11.81 0.49
N SER A 181 -0.94 12.06 -0.29
CA SER A 181 -1.63 11.01 -1.05
C SER A 181 -0.71 10.30 -2.04
N LEU A 182 0.30 10.99 -2.61
CA LEU A 182 1.31 10.40 -3.50
C LEU A 182 2.40 9.60 -2.77
N GLY A 183 2.38 9.54 -1.44
CA GLY A 183 3.25 8.68 -0.65
C GLY A 183 2.94 7.18 -0.80
N ALA A 184 1.79 6.80 -1.35
CA ALA A 184 1.40 5.39 -1.51
C ALA A 184 2.12 4.66 -2.66
N GLN A 185 3.40 4.92 -2.86
CA GLN A 185 4.22 4.30 -3.94
C GLN A 185 4.33 2.77 -3.78
N TRP A 186 4.11 2.25 -2.58
CA TRP A 186 4.03 0.82 -2.29
C TRP A 186 3.00 0.07 -3.16
N LEU A 187 1.96 0.76 -3.66
CA LEU A 187 0.98 0.17 -4.57
C LEU A 187 1.64 -0.34 -5.86
N VAL A 188 2.59 0.41 -6.38
CA VAL A 188 3.35 0.01 -7.59
C VAL A 188 4.26 -1.18 -7.27
N LEU A 189 4.96 -1.17 -6.12
CA LEU A 189 5.80 -2.30 -5.71
C LEU A 189 4.96 -3.57 -5.48
N ALA A 190 3.78 -3.43 -4.87
CA ALA A 190 2.85 -4.53 -4.66
C ALA A 190 2.33 -5.11 -5.99
N ALA A 191 1.98 -4.25 -6.96
CA ALA A 191 1.56 -4.69 -8.28
C ALA A 191 2.68 -5.44 -9.03
N LEU A 192 3.90 -4.91 -9.00
CA LEU A 192 5.09 -5.58 -9.56
C LEU A 192 5.37 -6.91 -8.85
N TYR A 193 5.25 -6.94 -7.52
CA TYR A 193 5.39 -8.18 -6.77
C TYR A 193 4.34 -9.23 -7.19
N CYS A 194 3.08 -8.84 -7.36
CA CYS A 194 2.03 -9.74 -7.87
C CYS A 194 2.38 -10.29 -9.25
N TYR A 195 2.77 -9.43 -10.19
CA TYR A 195 3.16 -9.82 -11.53
C TYR A 195 4.34 -10.80 -11.54
N PHE A 196 5.45 -10.45 -10.90
CA PHE A 196 6.65 -11.29 -10.88
C PHE A 196 6.48 -12.56 -10.04
N SER A 197 5.65 -12.56 -9.00
CA SER A 197 5.29 -13.76 -8.26
C SER A 197 4.59 -14.79 -9.12
N LEU A 198 3.65 -14.35 -9.97
CA LEU A 198 3.00 -15.24 -10.92
C LEU A 198 4.01 -15.81 -11.92
N ARG A 199 4.85 -14.95 -12.51
CA ARG A 199 5.85 -15.33 -13.52
C ARG A 199 6.92 -16.31 -13.00
N ARG A 200 7.40 -16.10 -11.79
CA ARG A 200 8.51 -16.87 -11.22
C ARG A 200 8.08 -18.05 -10.37
N GLN A 201 6.91 -18.00 -9.79
CA GLN A 201 6.44 -18.99 -8.80
C GLN A 201 5.08 -19.59 -9.17
N GLY A 202 4.48 -19.24 -10.30
CA GLY A 202 3.18 -19.72 -10.75
C GLY A 202 2.02 -19.36 -9.81
N ARG A 203 2.19 -18.34 -8.96
CA ARG A 203 1.18 -17.96 -7.96
C ARG A 203 0.09 -17.13 -8.60
N TYR A 204 -1.15 -17.54 -8.40
CA TYR A 204 -2.31 -16.79 -8.87
C TYR A 204 -2.41 -15.42 -8.19
N ALA A 205 -2.23 -14.35 -8.95
CA ALA A 205 -2.09 -12.99 -8.44
C ALA A 205 -3.23 -12.04 -8.89
N ALA A 206 -4.16 -12.51 -9.72
CA ALA A 206 -5.22 -11.68 -10.27
C ALA A 206 -6.09 -10.99 -9.21
N PRO A 207 -6.55 -11.66 -8.12
CA PRO A 207 -7.29 -10.98 -7.06
C PRO A 207 -6.48 -9.88 -6.40
N GLY A 208 -5.19 -10.11 -6.16
CA GLY A 208 -4.29 -9.08 -5.58
C GLY A 208 -4.22 -7.83 -6.43
N LEU A 209 -4.03 -7.98 -7.75
CA LEU A 209 -4.02 -6.87 -8.69
C LEU A 209 -5.37 -6.14 -8.75
N PHE A 210 -6.49 -6.87 -8.72
CA PHE A 210 -7.82 -6.26 -8.65
C PHE A 210 -7.98 -5.37 -7.43
N PHE A 211 -7.68 -5.89 -6.24
CA PHE A 211 -7.77 -5.12 -4.99
C PHE A 211 -6.80 -3.93 -4.96
N LEU A 212 -5.60 -4.06 -5.52
CA LEU A 212 -4.66 -2.95 -5.62
C LEU A 212 -5.20 -1.82 -6.50
N ASN A 213 -5.85 -2.14 -7.64
CA ASN A 213 -6.49 -1.13 -8.48
C ASN A 213 -7.64 -0.41 -7.75
N VAL A 214 -8.47 -1.15 -6.99
CA VAL A 214 -9.55 -0.57 -6.18
C VAL A 214 -8.99 0.37 -5.10
N ILE A 215 -7.95 -0.07 -4.38
CA ILE A 215 -7.28 0.76 -3.36
C ILE A 215 -6.62 1.99 -4.00
N ALA A 216 -6.00 1.83 -5.16
CA ALA A 216 -5.34 2.93 -5.88
C ALA A 216 -6.32 4.06 -6.20
N VAL A 217 -7.53 3.74 -6.70
CA VAL A 217 -8.59 4.75 -6.93
C VAL A 217 -8.98 5.45 -5.63
N GLY A 218 -9.10 4.69 -4.53
CA GLY A 218 -9.49 5.24 -3.24
C GLY A 218 -8.42 6.10 -2.56
N ILE A 219 -7.15 5.95 -2.94
CA ILE A 219 -6.05 6.77 -2.38
C ILE A 219 -5.81 7.99 -3.25
N HIS A 220 -5.43 7.78 -4.52
CA HIS A 220 -5.17 8.87 -5.46
C HIS A 220 -5.27 8.37 -6.90
N PRO A 221 -5.97 9.10 -7.80
CA PRO A 221 -6.24 8.64 -9.17
C PRO A 221 -4.97 8.36 -9.99
N TYR A 222 -3.83 8.97 -9.69
CA TYR A 222 -2.57 8.72 -10.41
C TYR A 222 -2.02 7.31 -10.23
N PHE A 223 -2.34 6.64 -9.13
CA PHE A 223 -1.89 5.25 -8.92
C PHE A 223 -2.67 4.26 -9.78
N LEU A 224 -3.91 4.57 -10.17
CA LEU A 224 -4.69 3.66 -11.00
C LEU A 224 -4.02 3.35 -12.34
N PRO A 225 -3.62 4.32 -13.19
CA PRO A 225 -2.95 4.01 -14.45
C PRO A 225 -1.63 3.24 -14.24
N MET A 226 -0.89 3.48 -13.14
CA MET A 226 0.35 2.77 -12.84
C MET A 226 0.11 1.29 -12.51
N THR A 227 -0.83 1.00 -11.58
CA THR A 227 -1.15 -0.37 -11.20
C THR A 227 -1.92 -1.11 -12.29
N TYR A 228 -2.77 -0.38 -13.05
CA TYR A 228 -3.51 -0.94 -14.18
C TYR A 228 -2.60 -1.29 -15.36
N ALA A 229 -1.54 -0.52 -15.62
CA ALA A 229 -0.55 -0.87 -16.64
C ALA A 229 0.10 -2.23 -16.35
N VAL A 230 0.42 -2.54 -15.08
CA VAL A 230 0.93 -3.86 -14.67
C VAL A 230 -0.14 -4.94 -14.88
N THR A 231 -1.38 -4.65 -14.54
CA THR A 231 -2.52 -5.56 -14.76
C THR A 231 -2.72 -5.83 -16.24
N LEU A 232 -2.68 -4.79 -17.08
CA LEU A 232 -2.80 -4.91 -18.54
C LEU A 232 -1.67 -5.74 -19.15
N ALA A 233 -0.43 -5.52 -18.70
CA ALA A 233 0.72 -6.31 -19.13
C ALA A 233 0.50 -7.80 -18.86
N LEU A 234 -0.02 -8.15 -17.66
CA LEU A 234 -0.35 -9.54 -17.33
C LEU A 234 -1.44 -10.12 -18.22
N LEU A 235 -2.51 -9.36 -18.49
CA LEU A 235 -3.62 -9.80 -19.34
C LEU A 235 -3.19 -10.01 -20.80
N LEU A 236 -2.39 -9.09 -21.34
CA LEU A 236 -1.84 -9.19 -22.70
C LEU A 236 -0.93 -10.42 -22.83
N GLU A 237 -0.07 -10.64 -21.85
CA GLU A 237 0.80 -11.80 -21.84
C GLU A 237 0.00 -13.11 -21.80
N TYR A 238 -1.01 -13.21 -20.92
CA TYR A 238 -1.91 -14.36 -20.88
C TYR A 238 -2.63 -14.58 -22.21
N ALA A 239 -3.12 -13.51 -22.85
CA ALA A 239 -3.79 -13.61 -24.15
C ALA A 239 -2.87 -14.10 -25.27
N VAL A 240 -1.59 -13.67 -25.27
CA VAL A 240 -0.59 -14.14 -26.24
C VAL A 240 -0.25 -15.62 -26.02
N GLN A 241 -0.02 -16.02 -24.77
CA GLN A 241 0.31 -17.43 -24.44
C GLN A 241 -0.82 -18.41 -24.77
N LYS A 242 -2.08 -17.97 -24.66
CA LYS A 242 -3.25 -18.82 -24.97
C LYS A 242 -3.47 -19.02 -26.48
N ARG A 243 -2.83 -18.20 -27.33
CA ARG A 243 -2.91 -18.30 -28.80
C ARG A 243 -1.80 -19.17 -29.40
N GLN A 244 -0.81 -19.54 -28.63
CA GLN A 244 0.26 -20.49 -28.99
C GLN A 244 -0.08 -21.90 -28.49
#